data_04ed8f1b0fd0f9e1b7d543bcc36d388a
#
_entry.id   04ed8f1b0fd0f9e1b7d543bcc36d388a
#
_cell.length_a   1.000
_cell.length_b   1.000
_cell.length_c   1.000
_cell.angle_alpha   90.00
_cell.angle_beta   90.00
_cell.angle_gamma   90.00
#
_symmetry.space_group_name_H-M   'P 1'
#
loop_
_entity.id
_entity.type
_entity.pdbx_description
1 polymer ?
#
loop_
_entity_poly.entity_id
_entity_poly.type
_entity_poly.pdbx_seq_one_letter_code
_entity_poly.pdbx_strand_id
1 'polypeptide(L)'
;MDKQKYTFFSAGELENEIAGKWAYQPLGLLMVYASKLADEFYEGVNDTVGPMLQDTVDDLYDAYAEIKDENIKVKSLKQLRAWMDAIVPTFEWIEAYITDPATRGMFENKVAGNGAGPLGILVGYSSNLWHDTSKAIAYKIGTPLRESVDNYYAKDKQITDKNARIKALKRIRVWLDVIIDAVSYVEERTDNSDLTIKKKD
;
A
#
# COMPACT_ATOMS: atom_id res chain seq x y z
N MET A 1 38.22 -7.96 22.13
CA MET A 1 36.76 -7.82 22.32
C MET A 1 36.30 -6.69 21.41
N ASP A 2 35.86 -7.02 20.19
CA ASP A 2 35.37 -6.02 19.25
C ASP A 2 34.03 -5.47 19.74
N LYS A 3 34.01 -4.18 20.03
CA LYS A 3 32.76 -3.46 20.30
C LYS A 3 31.96 -3.42 19.01
N GLN A 4 30.97 -4.28 18.89
CA GLN A 4 29.98 -4.17 17.80
C GLN A 4 29.39 -2.75 17.82
N LYS A 5 29.64 -1.99 16.75
CA LYS A 5 29.04 -0.68 16.56
C LYS A 5 27.55 -0.86 16.25
N TYR A 6 26.71 -0.50 17.18
CA TYR A 6 25.27 -0.39 16.94
C TYR A 6 24.98 0.98 16.32
N THR A 7 24.23 1.00 15.24
CA THR A 7 23.71 2.25 14.66
C THR A 7 22.25 2.37 15.05
N PHE A 8 21.91 3.42 15.75
CA PHE A 8 20.52 3.75 16.08
C PHE A 8 19.91 4.48 14.89
N PHE A 9 18.75 4.01 14.42
CA PHE A 9 17.92 4.70 13.45
C PHE A 9 16.73 5.31 14.19
N SER A 10 16.30 6.49 13.75
CA SER A 10 15.00 7.00 14.17
C SER A 10 13.89 6.14 13.53
N ALA A 11 12.73 6.06 14.17
CA ALA A 11 11.57 5.37 13.59
C ALA A 11 11.27 5.87 12.17
N GLY A 12 11.32 7.19 11.95
CA GLY A 12 11.08 7.79 10.65
C GLY A 12 12.10 7.38 9.58
N GLU A 13 13.37 7.20 9.93
CA GLU A 13 14.39 6.70 8.98
C GLU A 13 14.13 5.24 8.59
N LEU A 14 13.75 4.39 9.55
CA LEU A 14 13.39 3.00 9.27
C LEU A 14 12.13 2.88 8.41
N GLU A 15 11.10 3.66 8.71
CA GLU A 15 9.88 3.71 7.91
C GLU A 15 10.14 4.13 6.47
N ASN A 16 10.99 5.13 6.27
CA ASN A 16 11.40 5.58 4.93
C ASN A 16 12.17 4.50 4.15
N GLU A 17 13.05 3.77 4.82
CA GLU A 17 13.79 2.66 4.21
C GLU A 17 12.86 1.49 3.86
N ILE A 18 11.88 1.19 4.70
CA ILE A 18 10.88 0.12 4.49
C ILE A 18 9.97 0.46 3.30
N ALA A 19 9.52 1.71 3.22
CA ALA A 19 8.66 2.16 2.13
C ALA A 19 9.38 2.22 0.76
N GLY A 20 10.73 2.14 0.76
CA GLY A 20 11.54 2.26 -0.45
C GLY A 20 11.70 3.71 -0.93
N LYS A 21 12.86 4.03 -1.47
CA LYS A 21 13.21 5.42 -1.85
C LYS A 21 12.28 6.00 -2.91
N TRP A 22 11.87 5.19 -3.89
CA TRP A 22 11.02 5.63 -5.00
C TRP A 22 9.53 5.58 -4.70
N ALA A 23 9.13 4.63 -3.86
CA ALA A 23 7.74 4.48 -3.44
C ALA A 23 7.34 5.47 -2.33
N TYR A 24 8.30 5.92 -1.54
CA TYR A 24 8.02 6.78 -0.39
C TYR A 24 7.34 8.11 -0.77
N GLN A 25 7.82 8.79 -1.80
CA GLN A 25 7.20 10.06 -2.20
C GLN A 25 5.77 9.90 -2.72
N PRO A 26 5.49 9.01 -3.69
CA PRO A 26 4.12 8.74 -4.12
C PRO A 26 3.25 8.19 -2.99
N LEU A 27 3.79 7.28 -2.16
CA LEU A 27 3.09 6.72 -1.02
C LEU A 27 2.75 7.82 0.00
N GLY A 28 3.69 8.69 0.33
CA GLY A 28 3.48 9.82 1.24
C GLY A 28 2.37 10.76 0.77
N LEU A 29 2.31 11.06 -0.52
CA LEU A 29 1.24 11.86 -1.11
C LEU A 29 -0.12 11.15 -1.00
N LEU A 30 -0.19 9.84 -1.30
CA LEU A 30 -1.40 9.06 -1.12
C LEU A 30 -1.85 9.01 0.34
N MET A 31 -0.91 8.86 1.29
CA MET A 31 -1.24 8.87 2.71
C MET A 31 -1.86 10.19 3.19
N VAL A 32 -1.38 11.33 2.68
CA VAL A 32 -1.98 12.64 2.97
C VAL A 32 -3.44 12.70 2.49
N TYR A 33 -3.75 12.04 1.39
CA TYR A 33 -5.10 11.99 0.81
C TYR A 33 -5.95 10.81 1.31
N ALA A 34 -5.39 9.90 2.09
CA ALA A 34 -6.04 8.64 2.45
C ALA A 34 -7.45 8.81 3.03
N SER A 35 -7.66 9.85 3.86
CA SER A 35 -8.96 10.14 4.47
C SER A 35 -10.03 10.63 3.48
N LYS A 36 -9.62 11.08 2.29
CA LYS A 36 -10.53 11.61 1.24
C LYS A 36 -10.77 10.62 0.11
N LEU A 37 -9.93 9.60 0.00
CA LEU A 37 -10.00 8.66 -1.12
C LEU A 37 -11.32 7.89 -1.17
N ALA A 38 -11.94 7.64 -0.03
CA ALA A 38 -13.26 6.99 0.01
C ALA A 38 -14.35 7.87 -0.62
N ASP A 39 -14.36 9.17 -0.30
CA ASP A 39 -15.34 10.11 -0.84
C ASP A 39 -15.11 10.31 -2.34
N GLU A 40 -13.86 10.49 -2.78
CA GLU A 40 -13.51 10.63 -4.20
C GLU A 40 -13.82 9.35 -4.99
N PHE A 41 -13.61 8.18 -4.37
CA PHE A 41 -13.99 6.90 -4.96
C PHE A 41 -15.50 6.79 -5.15
N TYR A 42 -16.28 7.15 -4.11
CA TYR A 42 -17.75 7.19 -4.19
C TYR A 42 -18.23 8.09 -5.34
N GLU A 43 -17.72 9.33 -5.41
CA GLU A 43 -18.06 10.25 -6.49
C GLU A 43 -17.69 9.67 -7.86
N GLY A 44 -16.48 9.13 -8.00
CA GLY A 44 -16.00 8.50 -9.23
C GLY A 44 -16.85 7.30 -9.68
N VAL A 45 -17.25 6.45 -8.75
CA VAL A 45 -18.13 5.29 -9.02
C VAL A 45 -19.54 5.77 -9.41
N ASN A 46 -20.12 6.70 -8.66
CA ASN A 46 -21.45 7.23 -8.93
C ASN A 46 -21.54 7.90 -10.31
N ASP A 47 -20.52 8.66 -10.68
CA ASP A 47 -20.44 9.38 -11.97
C ASP A 47 -20.21 8.46 -13.18
N THR A 48 -19.71 7.23 -12.97
CA THR A 48 -19.29 6.36 -14.07
C THR A 48 -20.09 5.08 -14.16
N VAL A 49 -20.24 4.37 -13.06
CA VAL A 49 -20.79 3.01 -12.99
C VAL A 49 -22.15 2.99 -12.31
N GLY A 50 -22.37 3.93 -11.36
CA GLY A 50 -23.62 4.04 -10.61
C GLY A 50 -23.83 2.89 -9.62
N PRO A 51 -25.12 2.49 -9.39
CA PRO A 51 -25.48 1.57 -8.31
C PRO A 51 -24.86 0.17 -8.38
N MET A 52 -24.28 -0.22 -9.52
CA MET A 52 -23.76 -1.57 -9.72
C MET A 52 -22.55 -1.92 -8.83
N LEU A 53 -21.87 -0.90 -8.28
CA LEU A 53 -20.75 -1.08 -7.36
C LEU A 53 -21.02 -0.45 -5.99
N GLN A 54 -22.30 -0.26 -5.63
CA GLN A 54 -22.67 0.33 -4.34
C GLN A 54 -22.14 -0.50 -3.17
N ASP A 55 -22.25 -1.84 -3.23
CA ASP A 55 -21.73 -2.72 -2.19
C ASP A 55 -20.22 -2.51 -1.96
N THR A 56 -19.46 -2.30 -3.04
CA THR A 56 -18.00 -2.03 -2.94
C THR A 56 -17.72 -0.68 -2.25
N VAL A 57 -18.56 0.31 -2.47
CA VAL A 57 -18.47 1.61 -1.81
C VAL A 57 -18.83 1.49 -0.33
N ASP A 58 -19.89 0.79 -0.01
CA ASP A 58 -20.35 0.59 1.37
C ASP A 58 -19.30 -0.19 2.17
N ASP A 59 -18.73 -1.27 1.60
CA ASP A 59 -17.63 -2.03 2.19
C ASP A 59 -16.41 -1.16 2.48
N LEU A 60 -16.09 -0.18 1.59
CA LEU A 60 -14.98 0.75 1.81
C LEU A 60 -15.24 1.68 3.00
N TYR A 61 -16.45 2.23 3.10
CA TYR A 61 -16.81 3.10 4.23
C TYR A 61 -16.81 2.33 5.55
N ASP A 62 -17.34 1.09 5.56
CA ASP A 62 -17.32 0.23 6.73
C ASP A 62 -15.88 -0.09 7.17
N ALA A 63 -15.00 -0.44 6.22
CA ALA A 63 -13.59 -0.67 6.49
C ALA A 63 -12.91 0.59 7.08
N TYR A 64 -13.21 1.79 6.57
CA TYR A 64 -12.68 3.04 7.13
C TYR A 64 -13.19 3.29 8.55
N ALA A 65 -14.46 2.99 8.83
CA ALA A 65 -15.05 3.16 10.14
C ALA A 65 -14.45 2.22 11.19
N GLU A 66 -13.94 1.06 10.78
CA GLU A 66 -13.28 0.09 11.66
C GLU A 66 -11.83 0.46 12.01
N ILE A 67 -11.16 1.32 11.23
CA ILE A 67 -9.78 1.73 11.46
C ILE A 67 -9.71 2.71 12.63
N LYS A 68 -9.27 2.24 13.82
CA LYS A 68 -9.20 2.99 15.06
C LYS A 68 -7.77 3.35 15.51
N ASP A 69 -6.77 3.11 14.66
CA ASP A 69 -5.38 3.36 14.99
C ASP A 69 -5.16 4.84 15.35
N GLU A 70 -4.50 5.09 16.49
CA GLU A 70 -4.12 6.44 16.92
C GLU A 70 -2.94 6.97 16.12
N ASN A 71 -2.05 6.08 15.69
CA ASN A 71 -0.95 6.42 14.83
C ASN A 71 -1.44 6.81 13.44
N ILE A 72 -1.23 8.07 13.08
CA ILE A 72 -1.70 8.64 11.82
C ILE A 72 -1.11 7.91 10.60
N LYS A 73 0.14 7.44 10.66
CA LYS A 73 0.78 6.74 9.53
C LYS A 73 0.17 5.36 9.34
N VAL A 74 0.05 4.58 10.41
CA VAL A 74 -0.59 3.26 10.37
C VAL A 74 -2.03 3.38 9.91
N LYS A 75 -2.77 4.33 10.48
CA LYS A 75 -4.14 4.65 10.07
C LYS A 75 -4.23 4.94 8.58
N SER A 76 -3.40 5.85 8.07
CA SER A 76 -3.40 6.21 6.64
C SER A 76 -3.02 5.03 5.74
N LEU A 77 -2.06 4.20 6.14
CA LEU A 77 -1.69 2.99 5.39
C LEU A 77 -2.84 1.97 5.34
N LYS A 78 -3.55 1.77 6.45
CA LYS A 78 -4.73 0.90 6.50
C LYS A 78 -5.87 1.45 5.64
N GLN A 79 -6.08 2.77 5.63
CA GLN A 79 -7.05 3.42 4.73
C GLN A 79 -6.68 3.23 3.26
N LEU A 80 -5.40 3.41 2.89
CA LEU A 80 -4.92 3.12 1.53
C LEU A 80 -5.12 1.65 1.14
N ARG A 81 -4.88 0.74 2.07
CA ARG A 81 -5.07 -0.69 1.84
C ARG A 81 -6.55 -1.01 1.60
N ALA A 82 -7.46 -0.46 2.41
CA ALA A 82 -8.90 -0.62 2.22
C ALA A 82 -9.37 -0.01 0.88
N TRP A 83 -8.84 1.16 0.52
CA TRP A 83 -9.09 1.78 -0.79
C TRP A 83 -8.62 0.91 -1.95
N MET A 84 -7.47 0.22 -1.83
CA MET A 84 -7.01 -0.75 -2.83
C MET A 84 -7.95 -1.95 -2.94
N ASP A 85 -8.53 -2.39 -1.83
CA ASP A 85 -9.53 -3.47 -1.82
C ASP A 85 -10.82 -3.09 -2.58
N ALA A 86 -11.14 -1.80 -2.66
CA ALA A 86 -12.26 -1.29 -3.46
C ALA A 86 -11.89 -1.03 -4.93
N ILE A 87 -10.70 -0.46 -5.19
CA ILE A 87 -10.26 -0.12 -6.56
C ILE A 87 -10.02 -1.36 -7.41
N VAL A 88 -9.40 -2.42 -6.87
CA VAL A 88 -9.07 -3.61 -7.65
C VAL A 88 -10.32 -4.25 -8.26
N PRO A 89 -11.37 -4.62 -7.50
CA PRO A 89 -12.58 -5.18 -8.10
C PRO A 89 -13.30 -4.20 -9.02
N THR A 90 -13.24 -2.89 -8.74
CA THR A 90 -13.81 -1.88 -9.63
C THR A 90 -13.10 -1.85 -10.99
N PHE A 91 -11.78 -1.93 -11.03
CA PHE A 91 -11.02 -2.00 -12.28
C PHE A 91 -11.29 -3.32 -13.04
N GLU A 92 -11.42 -4.43 -12.33
CA GLU A 92 -11.82 -5.72 -12.91
C GLU A 92 -13.21 -5.63 -13.55
N TRP A 93 -14.14 -4.99 -12.86
CA TRP A 93 -15.48 -4.74 -13.40
C TRP A 93 -15.43 -3.85 -14.65
N ILE A 94 -14.71 -2.72 -14.60
CA ILE A 94 -14.55 -1.81 -15.74
C ILE A 94 -13.93 -2.56 -16.93
N GLU A 95 -12.90 -3.38 -16.72
CA GLU A 95 -12.28 -4.19 -17.77
C GLU A 95 -13.26 -5.17 -18.39
N ALA A 96 -14.10 -5.83 -17.58
CA ALA A 96 -15.06 -6.84 -18.05
C ALA A 96 -16.20 -6.23 -18.87
N TYR A 97 -16.67 -5.03 -18.53
CA TYR A 97 -17.88 -4.44 -19.11
C TYR A 97 -17.64 -3.26 -20.05
N ILE A 98 -16.48 -2.59 -19.97
CA ILE A 98 -16.14 -1.45 -20.84
C ILE A 98 -15.14 -1.89 -21.91
N THR A 99 -15.64 -2.13 -23.12
CA THR A 99 -14.82 -2.64 -24.22
C THR A 99 -13.96 -1.57 -24.90
N ASP A 100 -14.46 -0.30 -24.94
CA ASP A 100 -13.68 0.81 -25.51
C ASP A 100 -12.53 1.24 -24.62
N PRO A 101 -11.25 1.17 -25.07
CA PRO A 101 -10.10 1.47 -24.25
C PRO A 101 -10.03 2.93 -23.73
N ALA A 102 -10.52 3.90 -24.51
CA ALA A 102 -10.52 5.31 -24.11
C ALA A 102 -11.51 5.58 -22.96
N THR A 103 -12.74 5.06 -23.12
CA THR A 103 -13.79 5.12 -22.08
C THR A 103 -13.35 4.37 -20.84
N ARG A 104 -12.73 3.20 -20.98
CA ARG A 104 -12.17 2.42 -19.86
C ARG A 104 -11.15 3.23 -19.08
N GLY A 105 -10.16 3.82 -19.77
CA GLY A 105 -9.13 4.65 -19.12
C GLY A 105 -9.71 5.88 -18.44
N MET A 106 -10.74 6.48 -18.99
CA MET A 106 -11.44 7.61 -18.38
C MET A 106 -12.14 7.19 -17.07
N PHE A 107 -12.82 6.06 -17.04
CA PHE A 107 -13.52 5.51 -15.87
C PHE A 107 -12.52 5.13 -14.77
N GLU A 108 -11.46 4.39 -15.13
CA GLU A 108 -10.38 4.04 -14.21
C GLU A 108 -9.76 5.27 -13.54
N ASN A 109 -9.52 6.35 -14.30
CA ASN A 109 -8.97 7.59 -13.75
C ASN A 109 -9.96 8.30 -12.81
N LYS A 110 -11.26 8.27 -13.10
CA LYS A 110 -12.28 8.86 -12.22
C LYS A 110 -12.39 8.12 -10.89
N VAL A 111 -12.47 6.78 -10.91
CA VAL A 111 -12.56 5.97 -9.68
C VAL A 111 -11.25 5.94 -8.88
N ALA A 112 -10.13 6.26 -9.51
CA ALA A 112 -8.85 6.42 -8.81
C ALA A 112 -8.75 7.73 -8.03
N GLY A 113 -9.66 8.69 -8.23
CA GLY A 113 -9.71 9.97 -7.55
C GLY A 113 -8.53 10.89 -7.89
N ASN A 114 -8.37 11.97 -7.13
CA ASN A 114 -7.27 12.92 -7.29
C ASN A 114 -5.88 12.34 -6.96
N GLY A 115 -5.84 11.17 -6.30
CA GLY A 115 -4.62 10.39 -6.07
C GLY A 115 -4.07 9.66 -7.30
N ALA A 116 -4.72 9.78 -8.47
CA ALA A 116 -4.34 9.06 -9.69
C ALA A 116 -2.88 9.32 -10.13
N GLY A 117 -2.36 10.53 -9.95
CA GLY A 117 -0.97 10.87 -10.28
C GLY A 117 0.04 10.07 -9.43
N PRO A 118 0.00 10.14 -8.10
CA PRO A 118 0.84 9.31 -7.23
C PRO A 118 0.59 7.81 -7.41
N LEU A 119 -0.66 7.39 -7.61
CA LEU A 119 -1.00 6.00 -7.89
C LEU A 119 -0.38 5.52 -9.21
N GLY A 120 -0.40 6.33 -10.25
CA GLY A 120 0.23 6.00 -11.54
C GLY A 120 1.73 5.73 -11.40
N ILE A 121 2.44 6.52 -10.59
CA ILE A 121 3.86 6.31 -10.29
C ILE A 121 4.05 4.99 -9.51
N LEU A 122 3.24 4.71 -8.49
CA LEU A 122 3.29 3.44 -7.75
C LEU A 122 3.04 2.24 -8.67
N VAL A 123 2.08 2.33 -9.58
CA VAL A 123 1.80 1.30 -10.58
C VAL A 123 3.01 1.04 -11.46
N GLY A 124 3.67 2.09 -11.95
CA GLY A 124 4.89 2.00 -12.75
C GLY A 124 6.07 1.33 -12.01
N TYR A 125 6.15 1.51 -10.70
CA TYR A 125 7.20 0.93 -9.84
C TYR A 125 6.80 -0.37 -9.12
N SER A 126 5.60 -0.87 -9.33
CA SER A 126 5.07 -2.01 -8.57
C SER A 126 5.94 -3.26 -8.58
N SER A 127 6.70 -3.50 -9.65
CA SER A 127 7.65 -4.62 -9.76
C SER A 127 8.91 -4.44 -8.89
N ASN A 128 9.27 -3.19 -8.55
CA ASN A 128 10.48 -2.87 -7.79
C ASN A 128 10.21 -2.63 -6.31
N LEU A 129 8.98 -2.26 -5.94
CA LEU A 129 8.58 -1.96 -4.56
C LEU A 129 8.97 -3.07 -3.60
N TRP A 130 8.72 -4.31 -4.02
CA TRP A 130 9.03 -5.48 -3.22
C TRP A 130 10.55 -5.62 -2.96
N HIS A 131 11.37 -5.46 -3.98
CA HIS A 131 12.82 -5.62 -3.86
C HIS A 131 13.40 -4.63 -2.85
N ASP A 132 12.96 -3.38 -2.88
CA ASP A 132 13.43 -2.33 -1.97
C ASP A 132 12.95 -2.59 -0.55
N THR A 133 11.67 -2.93 -0.38
CA THR A 133 11.08 -3.26 0.93
C THR A 133 11.72 -4.51 1.55
N SER A 134 11.92 -5.58 0.77
CA SER A 134 12.52 -6.82 1.28
C SER A 134 13.96 -6.62 1.73
N LYS A 135 14.72 -5.80 1.01
CA LYS A 135 16.07 -5.41 1.43
C LYS A 135 16.04 -4.62 2.74
N ALA A 136 15.18 -3.61 2.83
CA ALA A 136 15.07 -2.81 4.03
C ALA A 136 14.68 -3.67 5.25
N ILE A 137 13.70 -4.56 5.11
CA ILE A 137 13.30 -5.50 6.16
C ILE A 137 14.46 -6.43 6.53
N ALA A 138 15.10 -7.07 5.55
CA ALA A 138 16.17 -8.02 5.80
C ALA A 138 17.38 -7.39 6.51
N TYR A 139 17.77 -6.16 6.09
CA TYR A 139 18.95 -5.49 6.63
C TYR A 139 18.70 -4.71 7.91
N LYS A 140 17.48 -4.21 8.14
CA LYS A 140 17.16 -3.32 9.26
C LYS A 140 16.38 -3.99 10.37
N ILE A 141 15.46 -4.88 10.06
CA ILE A 141 14.55 -5.52 11.02
C ILE A 141 14.91 -7.00 11.22
N GLY A 142 15.22 -7.72 10.13
CA GLY A 142 15.62 -9.13 10.17
C GLY A 142 14.45 -10.11 10.40
N THR A 143 14.71 -11.15 11.18
CA THR A 143 13.83 -12.33 11.33
C THR A 143 12.38 -12.06 11.77
N PRO A 144 12.07 -11.05 12.63
CA PRO A 144 10.71 -10.87 13.14
C PRO A 144 9.63 -10.67 12.06
N LEU A 145 9.99 -10.12 10.90
CA LEU A 145 9.04 -9.90 9.78
C LEU A 145 9.16 -10.93 8.66
N ARG A 146 9.86 -12.05 8.91
CA ARG A 146 10.05 -13.09 7.90
C ARG A 146 8.74 -13.67 7.40
N GLU A 147 7.78 -13.90 8.29
CA GLU A 147 6.48 -14.44 7.94
C GLU A 147 5.70 -13.50 7.00
N SER A 148 5.68 -12.20 7.29
CA SER A 148 5.06 -11.19 6.41
C SER A 148 5.71 -11.19 5.03
N VAL A 149 7.03 -11.34 4.95
CA VAL A 149 7.78 -11.43 3.71
C VAL A 149 7.43 -12.70 2.93
N ASP A 150 7.39 -13.86 3.60
CA ASP A 150 7.07 -15.15 2.99
C ASP A 150 5.61 -15.16 2.48
N ASN A 151 4.68 -14.56 3.24
CA ASN A 151 3.28 -14.37 2.85
C ASN A 151 3.13 -13.49 1.62
N TYR A 152 3.92 -12.41 1.53
CA TYR A 152 3.95 -11.57 0.33
C TYR A 152 4.32 -12.39 -0.90
N TYR A 153 5.42 -13.15 -0.86
CA TYR A 153 5.87 -13.96 -1.99
C TYR A 153 4.81 -15.00 -2.41
N ALA A 154 4.14 -15.62 -1.43
CA ALA A 154 3.09 -16.58 -1.70
C ALA A 154 1.90 -15.92 -2.43
N LYS A 155 1.48 -14.73 -2.00
CA LYS A 155 0.38 -13.97 -2.63
C LYS A 155 0.79 -13.40 -4.00
N ASP A 156 1.99 -12.83 -4.14
CA ASP A 156 2.47 -12.26 -5.42
C ASP A 156 2.52 -13.30 -6.54
N LYS A 157 2.91 -14.54 -6.22
CA LYS A 157 2.90 -15.65 -7.19
C LYS A 157 1.51 -16.03 -7.71
N GLN A 158 0.46 -15.73 -6.95
CA GLN A 158 -0.92 -16.00 -7.33
C GLN A 158 -1.52 -14.92 -8.24
N ILE A 159 -0.84 -13.77 -8.37
CA ILE A 159 -1.29 -12.67 -9.23
C ILE A 159 -0.91 -12.98 -10.68
N THR A 160 -1.88 -13.51 -11.43
CA THR A 160 -1.70 -13.97 -12.81
C THR A 160 -2.41 -13.11 -13.85
N ASP A 161 -2.95 -11.96 -13.43
CA ASP A 161 -3.72 -11.05 -14.28
C ASP A 161 -2.92 -10.67 -15.54
N LYS A 162 -3.60 -10.70 -16.69
CA LYS A 162 -3.03 -10.27 -17.98
C LYS A 162 -3.01 -8.75 -18.10
N ASN A 163 -3.99 -8.07 -17.50
CA ASN A 163 -4.02 -6.62 -17.42
C ASN A 163 -2.91 -6.11 -16.51
N ALA A 164 -1.97 -5.38 -17.09
CA ALA A 164 -0.80 -4.87 -16.36
C ALA A 164 -1.16 -3.91 -15.22
N ARG A 165 -2.25 -3.11 -15.38
CA ARG A 165 -2.71 -2.18 -14.34
C ARG A 165 -3.31 -2.93 -13.16
N ILE A 166 -4.23 -3.86 -13.40
CA ILE A 166 -4.85 -4.70 -12.36
C ILE A 166 -3.78 -5.50 -11.62
N LYS A 167 -2.86 -6.11 -12.37
CA LYS A 167 -1.71 -6.83 -11.80
C LYS A 167 -0.87 -5.95 -10.88
N ALA A 168 -0.56 -4.73 -11.32
CA ALA A 168 0.21 -3.78 -10.52
C ALA A 168 -0.55 -3.33 -9.26
N LEU A 169 -1.86 -3.05 -9.35
CA LEU A 169 -2.69 -2.68 -8.21
C LEU A 169 -2.76 -3.82 -7.17
N LYS A 170 -2.95 -5.06 -7.61
CA LYS A 170 -2.91 -6.24 -6.71
C LYS A 170 -1.57 -6.38 -6.01
N ARG A 171 -0.45 -6.15 -6.71
CA ARG A 171 0.89 -6.14 -6.10
C ARG A 171 1.06 -5.04 -5.08
N ILE A 172 0.61 -3.82 -5.38
CA ILE A 172 0.65 -2.70 -4.44
C ILE A 172 -0.17 -3.03 -3.20
N ARG A 173 -1.37 -3.59 -3.37
CA ARG A 173 -2.22 -3.99 -2.26
C ARG A 173 -1.54 -4.99 -1.33
N VAL A 174 -0.90 -6.03 -1.86
CA VAL A 174 -0.15 -7.02 -1.07
C VAL A 174 1.10 -6.41 -0.44
N TRP A 175 1.76 -5.48 -1.13
CA TRP A 175 2.90 -4.74 -0.61
C TRP A 175 2.52 -3.83 0.57
N LEU A 176 1.34 -3.22 0.55
CA LEU A 176 0.84 -2.41 1.68
C LEU A 176 0.66 -3.25 2.94
N ASP A 177 0.21 -4.51 2.85
CA ASP A 177 0.15 -5.40 4.02
C ASP A 177 1.51 -5.51 4.71
N VAL A 178 2.59 -5.74 3.94
CA VAL A 178 3.95 -5.86 4.49
C VAL A 178 4.46 -4.56 5.10
N ILE A 179 4.14 -3.42 4.47
CA ILE A 179 4.53 -2.10 5.01
C ILE A 179 3.80 -1.79 6.30
N ILE A 180 2.50 -2.08 6.39
CA ILE A 180 1.72 -1.90 7.61
C ILE A 180 2.33 -2.72 8.75
N ASP A 181 2.63 -4.01 8.52
CA ASP A 181 3.26 -4.87 9.51
C ASP A 181 4.62 -4.31 9.96
N ALA A 182 5.42 -3.83 9.00
CA ALA A 182 6.76 -3.33 9.29
C ALA A 182 6.73 -2.00 10.04
N VAL A 183 5.85 -1.07 9.68
CA VAL A 183 5.71 0.23 10.38
C VAL A 183 5.16 0.00 11.78
N SER A 184 4.13 -0.82 11.94
CA SER A 184 3.57 -1.19 13.24
C SER A 184 4.63 -1.83 14.14
N TYR A 185 5.44 -2.75 13.59
CA TYR A 185 6.54 -3.37 14.33
C TYR A 185 7.59 -2.35 14.83
N VAL A 186 7.94 -1.37 14.00
CA VAL A 186 8.90 -0.31 14.37
C VAL A 186 8.33 0.56 15.48
N GLU A 187 7.07 0.94 15.40
CA GLU A 187 6.41 1.81 16.39
C GLU A 187 6.29 1.16 17.77
N GLU A 188 5.79 -0.07 17.83
CA GLU A 188 5.66 -0.82 19.07
C GLU A 188 6.98 -0.92 19.85
N ARG A 189 8.12 -0.80 19.15
CA ARG A 189 9.45 -0.90 19.75
C ARG A 189 10.14 0.42 20.03
N THR A 190 9.78 1.48 19.32
CA THR A 190 10.29 2.83 19.62
C THR A 190 9.73 3.37 20.93
N ASP A 191 8.50 3.03 21.26
CA ASP A 191 7.92 3.37 22.56
C ASP A 191 8.57 2.61 23.74
N ASN A 192 9.23 1.46 23.44
CA ASN A 192 9.89 0.59 24.43
C ASN A 192 11.42 0.72 24.47
N SER A 193 12.06 1.71 23.85
CA SER A 193 13.52 1.97 23.84
C SER A 193 14.46 0.84 23.41
N ASP A 194 13.97 -0.25 22.80
CA ASP A 194 14.73 -1.49 22.56
C ASP A 194 15.12 -1.75 21.07
N LEU A 195 15.09 -0.75 20.19
CA LEU A 195 15.57 -0.93 18.82
C LEU A 195 17.11 -0.94 18.73
N THR A 196 17.73 -2.06 19.13
CA THR A 196 19.14 -2.32 18.87
C THR A 196 19.30 -3.08 17.57
N ILE A 197 19.60 -2.39 16.46
CA ILE A 197 19.80 -3.01 15.16
C ILE A 197 21.27 -3.25 14.92
N LYS A 198 21.65 -4.52 14.66
CA LYS A 198 23.02 -4.88 14.28
C LYS A 198 23.31 -4.40 12.86
N LYS A 199 24.30 -3.54 12.69
CA LYS A 199 24.88 -3.24 11.39
C LYS A 199 25.85 -4.37 11.04
N LYS A 200 25.61 -5.04 9.92
CA LYS A 200 26.60 -5.93 9.33
C LYS A 200 27.49 -5.07 8.44
N ASP A 201 28.80 -5.06 8.76
CA ASP A 201 29.85 -4.49 7.92
C ASP A 201 29.91 -5.20 6.56
#